data_e93f80ceef3e8e8fbd61ed7fc1c1a46d
#
_entry.id   e93f80ceef3e8e8fbd61ed7fc1c1a46d
#
_cell.length_a   1.000
_cell.length_b   1.000
_cell.length_c   1.000
_cell.angle_alpha   90.00
_cell.angle_beta   90.00
_cell.angle_gamma   90.00
#
_symmetry.space_group_name_H-M   'P 1'
#
loop_
_entity.id
_entity.type
_entity.pdbx_description
1 polymer ?
#
loop_
_entity_poly.entity_id
_entity_poly.type
_entity_poly.pdbx_seq_one_letter_code
_entity_poly.pdbx_strand_id
1 'polypeptide(L)'
;MKIAVLMGGKGRRVGMEKAEIKICGKKLIEIAIHKYQEYKPIFVCRDDIQAEKYSKEYGVKCVCDIYRNFGALSGIHSALINAGDTVVVAIDMPFVKKRLLEFIFELGKKIDCDALIPKHEFPEPLLGYYSTRAIPEIEKSIKNGEKSIMTPLSRLKTVFYPAEELRKFDSSLISFFNINTMEDIRRAEEICSQTLLEGQ
;
A
#
# COMPACT_ATOMS: atom_id res chain seq x y z
N MET A 1 9.38 -0.34 -12.39
CA MET A 1 8.30 0.16 -11.51
C MET A 1 8.89 0.54 -10.16
N LYS A 2 8.38 1.58 -9.52
CA LYS A 2 8.72 1.92 -8.12
C LYS A 2 7.54 1.55 -7.23
N ILE A 3 7.84 1.00 -6.06
CA ILE A 3 6.84 0.57 -5.06
C ILE A 3 7.17 1.18 -3.71
N ALA A 4 6.16 1.74 -3.06
CA ALA A 4 6.21 2.18 -1.68
C ALA A 4 5.21 1.35 -0.85
N VAL A 5 5.71 0.62 0.14
CA VAL A 5 4.89 -0.16 1.07
C VAL A 5 4.65 0.68 2.31
N LEU A 6 3.39 1.07 2.55
CA LEU A 6 3.02 1.80 3.76
C LEU A 6 2.87 0.81 4.92
N MET A 7 3.76 0.96 5.91
CA MET A 7 3.83 0.03 7.04
C MET A 7 2.64 0.17 8.02
N GLY A 8 1.89 1.26 7.89
CA GLY A 8 0.73 1.52 8.73
C GLY A 8 1.07 1.80 10.20
N GLY A 9 0.03 2.09 10.96
CA GLY A 9 0.11 2.33 12.40
C GLY A 9 -0.12 1.06 13.23
N LYS A 10 -0.27 1.26 14.55
CA LYS A 10 -0.72 0.20 15.46
C LYS A 10 -2.12 -0.26 15.05
N GLY A 11 -2.26 -1.53 14.75
CA GLY A 11 -3.55 -2.16 14.50
C GLY A 11 -4.40 -2.13 15.79
N ARG A 12 -5.21 -1.07 15.97
CA ARG A 12 -5.97 -0.87 17.20
C ARG A 12 -6.86 -2.05 17.57
N ARG A 13 -7.35 -2.80 16.56
CA ARG A 13 -8.25 -3.95 16.75
C ARG A 13 -7.52 -5.27 16.94
N VAL A 14 -6.27 -5.36 16.49
CA VAL A 14 -5.43 -6.58 16.59
C VAL A 14 -4.43 -6.46 17.74
N GLY A 15 -4.19 -5.25 18.28
CA GLY A 15 -3.33 -5.00 19.44
C GLY A 15 -1.83 -5.03 19.15
N MET A 16 -1.42 -5.26 17.89
CA MET A 16 -0.02 -5.32 17.47
C MET A 16 0.24 -4.47 16.22
N GLU A 17 1.51 -4.27 15.87
CA GLU A 17 1.87 -3.64 14.59
C GLU A 17 1.42 -4.50 13.42
N LYS A 18 0.78 -3.88 12.41
CA LYS A 18 0.29 -4.61 11.22
C LYS A 18 1.40 -5.44 10.56
N ALA A 19 2.59 -4.89 10.44
CA ALA A 19 3.74 -5.57 9.85
C ALA A 19 4.15 -6.87 10.55
N GLU A 20 3.85 -7.00 11.85
CA GLU A 20 4.16 -8.18 12.68
C GLU A 20 3.07 -9.27 12.65
N ILE A 21 1.90 -8.98 12.06
CA ILE A 21 0.83 -9.96 11.92
C ILE A 21 1.38 -11.12 11.07
N LYS A 22 1.12 -12.34 11.53
CA LYS A 22 1.52 -13.56 10.82
C LYS A 22 0.34 -14.16 10.07
N ILE A 23 0.58 -14.52 8.83
CA ILE A 23 -0.28 -15.37 7.99
C ILE A 23 0.60 -16.31 7.19
N CYS A 24 0.14 -17.50 6.87
CA CYS A 24 0.92 -18.50 6.14
C CYS A 24 2.28 -18.77 6.79
N GLY A 25 2.39 -18.70 8.13
CA GLY A 25 3.64 -18.86 8.88
C GLY A 25 4.65 -17.71 8.76
N LYS A 26 4.35 -16.62 8.03
CA LYS A 26 5.24 -15.48 7.80
C LYS A 26 4.62 -14.18 8.28
N LYS A 27 5.45 -13.24 8.76
CA LYS A 27 5.01 -11.87 9.06
C LYS A 27 4.64 -11.13 7.77
N LEU A 28 3.69 -10.19 7.82
CA LEU A 28 3.30 -9.40 6.65
C LEU A 28 4.48 -8.66 6.01
N ILE A 29 5.42 -8.16 6.82
CA ILE A 29 6.64 -7.54 6.30
C ILE A 29 7.50 -8.54 5.51
N GLU A 30 7.65 -9.77 5.97
CA GLU A 30 8.42 -10.82 5.27
C GLU A 30 7.77 -11.17 3.93
N ILE A 31 6.44 -11.23 3.90
CA ILE A 31 5.67 -11.44 2.67
C ILE A 31 5.90 -10.30 1.69
N ALA A 32 5.82 -9.04 2.16
CA ALA A 32 6.02 -7.87 1.31
C ALA A 32 7.46 -7.79 0.76
N ILE A 33 8.46 -8.05 1.59
CA ILE A 33 9.88 -8.10 1.18
C ILE A 33 10.07 -9.13 0.08
N HIS A 34 9.67 -10.38 0.34
CA HIS A 34 9.81 -11.46 -0.62
C HIS A 34 9.09 -11.17 -1.94
N LYS A 35 7.88 -10.62 -1.84
CA LYS A 35 7.04 -10.32 -3.01
C LYS A 35 7.61 -9.21 -3.88
N TYR A 36 8.15 -8.15 -3.28
CA TYR A 36 8.52 -6.92 -4.00
C TYR A 36 10.03 -6.70 -4.15
N GLN A 37 10.90 -7.62 -3.68
CA GLN A 37 12.37 -7.46 -3.67
C GLN A 37 12.98 -7.05 -5.01
N GLU A 38 12.47 -7.55 -6.12
CA GLU A 38 12.96 -7.25 -7.47
C GLU A 38 12.80 -5.77 -7.87
N TYR A 39 11.80 -5.08 -7.27
CA TYR A 39 11.52 -3.65 -7.50
C TYR A 39 12.27 -2.75 -6.52
N LYS A 40 13.05 -3.31 -5.58
CA LYS A 40 13.75 -2.57 -4.53
C LYS A 40 12.81 -1.58 -3.82
N PRO A 41 11.75 -2.06 -3.17
CA PRO A 41 10.71 -1.21 -2.57
C PRO A 41 11.28 -0.34 -1.46
N ILE A 42 10.61 0.79 -1.20
CA ILE A 42 10.80 1.53 0.05
C ILE A 42 9.66 1.19 1.01
N PHE A 43 9.99 1.08 2.29
CA PHE A 43 9.02 0.86 3.37
C PHE A 43 8.81 2.17 4.11
N VAL A 44 7.59 2.70 4.05
CA VAL A 44 7.25 3.99 4.68
C VAL A 44 6.73 3.73 6.08
N CYS A 45 7.51 4.14 7.06
CA CYS A 45 7.28 3.93 8.49
C CYS A 45 6.68 5.19 9.12
N ARG A 46 5.89 5.02 10.18
CA ARG A 46 5.27 6.14 10.90
C ARG A 46 6.25 7.00 11.69
N ASP A 47 7.40 6.42 12.11
CA ASP A 47 8.41 7.05 12.94
C ASP A 47 9.79 6.39 12.79
N ASP A 48 10.80 7.05 13.34
CA ASP A 48 12.20 6.61 13.27
C ASP A 48 12.41 5.27 14.00
N ILE A 49 11.69 5.00 15.10
CA ILE A 49 11.80 3.75 15.87
C ILE A 49 11.38 2.57 15.00
N GLN A 50 10.25 2.71 14.29
CA GLN A 50 9.76 1.68 13.37
C GLN A 50 10.72 1.50 12.19
N ALA A 51 11.24 2.60 11.62
CA ALA A 51 12.17 2.56 10.51
C ALA A 51 13.49 1.88 10.87
N GLU A 52 14.07 2.24 12.02
CA GLU A 52 15.31 1.65 12.53
C GLU A 52 15.16 0.15 12.81
N LYS A 53 14.05 -0.24 13.45
CA LYS A 53 13.73 -1.65 13.72
C LYS A 53 13.76 -2.47 12.44
N TYR A 54 12.94 -2.11 11.45
CA TYR A 54 12.80 -2.93 10.24
C TYR A 54 14.00 -2.84 9.30
N SER A 55 14.67 -1.69 9.26
CA SER A 55 15.92 -1.56 8.51
C SER A 55 17.02 -2.46 9.08
N LYS A 56 17.16 -2.54 10.40
CA LYS A 56 18.15 -3.42 11.06
C LYS A 56 17.78 -4.89 10.95
N GLU A 57 16.50 -5.23 11.19
CA GLU A 57 16.05 -6.63 11.22
C GLU A 57 16.06 -7.28 9.84
N TYR A 58 15.69 -6.53 8.78
CA TYR A 58 15.48 -7.10 7.44
C TYR A 58 16.40 -6.52 6.35
N GLY A 59 17.24 -5.54 6.66
CA GLY A 59 18.14 -4.92 5.67
C GLY A 59 17.42 -4.15 4.56
N VAL A 60 16.18 -3.71 4.79
CA VAL A 60 15.35 -3.01 3.80
C VAL A 60 15.45 -1.50 3.93
N LYS A 61 15.20 -0.78 2.83
CA LYS A 61 15.17 0.68 2.83
C LYS A 61 13.88 1.17 3.48
N CYS A 62 13.99 1.72 4.69
CA CYS A 62 12.90 2.39 5.39
C CYS A 62 13.04 3.92 5.28
N VAL A 63 11.91 4.60 5.19
CA VAL A 63 11.78 6.06 5.26
C VAL A 63 10.66 6.40 6.24
N CYS A 64 10.74 7.56 6.90
CA CYS A 64 9.75 7.95 7.90
C CYS A 64 8.70 8.90 7.33
N ASP A 65 7.53 8.91 7.94
CA ASP A 65 6.52 9.93 7.71
C ASP A 65 7.07 11.32 8.03
N ILE A 66 7.05 12.22 7.04
CA ILE A 66 7.53 13.60 7.18
C ILE A 66 6.58 14.39 8.09
N TYR A 67 5.28 14.15 7.95
CA TYR A 67 4.25 14.82 8.74
C TYR A 67 3.64 13.85 9.74
N ARG A 68 3.88 14.06 11.03
CA ARG A 68 3.35 13.17 12.08
C ARG A 68 1.84 13.33 12.23
N ASN A 69 1.15 12.23 12.57
CA ASN A 69 -0.31 12.19 12.84
C ASN A 69 -1.25 12.45 11.66
N PHE A 70 -0.76 12.36 10.42
CA PHE A 70 -1.58 12.41 9.21
C PHE A 70 -1.80 11.04 8.56
N GLY A 71 -1.34 9.97 9.20
CA GLY A 71 -1.57 8.60 8.78
C GLY A 71 -1.17 8.34 7.33
N ALA A 72 -2.04 7.68 6.57
CA ALA A 72 -1.73 7.29 5.21
C ALA A 72 -1.47 8.48 4.26
N LEU A 73 -2.03 9.66 4.54
CA LEU A 73 -1.77 10.86 3.72
C LEU A 73 -0.29 11.28 3.81
N SER A 74 0.29 11.27 5.03
CA SER A 74 1.73 11.49 5.20
C SER A 74 2.56 10.38 4.57
N GLY A 75 2.11 9.13 4.69
CA GLY A 75 2.79 8.00 4.07
C GLY A 75 2.91 8.12 2.55
N ILE A 76 1.84 8.54 1.86
CA ILE A 76 1.85 8.79 0.42
C ILE A 76 2.79 9.96 0.10
N HIS A 77 2.73 11.06 0.86
CA HIS A 77 3.64 12.19 0.69
C HIS A 77 5.11 11.74 0.80
N SER A 78 5.46 11.03 1.87
CA SER A 78 6.82 10.54 2.12
C SER A 78 7.28 9.55 1.04
N ALA A 79 6.36 8.72 0.52
CA ALA A 79 6.62 7.83 -0.60
C ALA A 79 7.02 8.63 -1.85
N LEU A 80 6.26 9.67 -2.19
CA LEU A 80 6.53 10.49 -3.38
C LEU A 80 7.85 11.27 -3.27
N ILE A 81 8.15 11.83 -2.09
CA ILE A 81 9.43 12.54 -1.86
C ILE A 81 10.63 11.61 -2.03
N ASN A 82 10.53 10.36 -1.56
CA ASN A 82 11.66 9.44 -1.53
C ASN A 82 11.78 8.51 -2.74
N ALA A 83 10.68 8.23 -3.42
CA ALA A 83 10.66 7.34 -4.58
C ALA A 83 10.33 8.05 -5.90
N GLY A 84 9.74 9.26 -5.87
CA GLY A 84 9.14 9.89 -7.05
C GLY A 84 7.82 9.22 -7.42
N ASP A 85 7.44 9.25 -8.69
CA ASP A 85 6.23 8.55 -9.16
C ASP A 85 6.26 7.09 -8.76
N THR A 86 5.24 6.61 -8.06
CA THR A 86 5.26 5.29 -7.41
C THR A 86 3.88 4.67 -7.31
N VAL A 87 3.85 3.34 -7.22
CA VAL A 87 2.67 2.64 -6.73
C VAL A 87 2.79 2.52 -5.21
N VAL A 88 1.73 2.91 -4.54
CA VAL A 88 1.58 2.75 -3.09
C VAL A 88 0.78 1.47 -2.82
N VAL A 89 1.23 0.67 -1.87
CA VAL A 89 0.52 -0.51 -1.38
C VAL A 89 0.60 -0.57 0.14
N ALA A 90 -0.52 -0.89 0.80
CA ALA A 90 -0.54 -1.05 2.24
C ALA A 90 0.02 -2.42 2.66
N ILE A 91 0.72 -2.46 3.80
CA ILE A 91 1.30 -3.70 4.35
C ILE A 91 0.26 -4.77 4.66
N ASP A 92 -0.98 -4.37 4.97
CA ASP A 92 -2.10 -5.24 5.31
C ASP A 92 -2.86 -5.78 4.09
N MET A 93 -2.30 -5.61 2.88
CA MET A 93 -2.80 -6.17 1.63
C MET A 93 -1.86 -7.29 1.11
N PRO A 94 -1.78 -8.45 1.80
CA PRO A 94 -0.73 -9.45 1.52
C PRO A 94 -0.91 -10.18 0.19
N PHE A 95 -2.12 -10.19 -0.37
CA PHE A 95 -2.44 -10.95 -1.57
C PHE A 95 -2.37 -10.15 -2.87
N VAL A 96 -1.94 -8.89 -2.82
CA VAL A 96 -1.81 -8.04 -4.02
C VAL A 96 -0.95 -8.74 -5.07
N LYS A 97 -1.49 -8.87 -6.29
CA LYS A 97 -0.78 -9.49 -7.42
C LYS A 97 0.20 -8.51 -8.04
N LYS A 98 1.45 -8.95 -8.28
CA LYS A 98 2.49 -8.10 -8.89
C LYS A 98 2.07 -7.53 -10.25
N ARG A 99 1.49 -8.37 -11.13
CA ARG A 99 1.00 -7.95 -12.46
C ARG A 99 -0.04 -6.84 -12.39
N LEU A 100 -0.86 -6.81 -11.33
CA LEU A 100 -1.82 -5.74 -11.10
C LEU A 100 -1.10 -4.42 -10.78
N LEU A 101 -0.08 -4.45 -9.92
CA LEU A 101 0.73 -3.26 -9.60
C LEU A 101 1.49 -2.74 -10.83
N GLU A 102 2.07 -3.63 -11.62
CA GLU A 102 2.74 -3.29 -12.88
C GLU A 102 1.79 -2.57 -13.83
N PHE A 103 0.60 -3.12 -14.02
CA PHE A 103 -0.43 -2.50 -14.86
C PHE A 103 -0.85 -1.12 -14.35
N ILE A 104 -1.11 -0.98 -13.05
CA ILE A 104 -1.48 0.30 -12.43
C ILE A 104 -0.37 1.34 -12.63
N PHE A 105 0.90 0.95 -12.45
CA PHE A 105 2.05 1.84 -12.64
C PHE A 105 2.18 2.30 -14.09
N GLU A 106 2.17 1.36 -15.04
CA GLU A 106 2.34 1.66 -16.46
C GLU A 106 1.16 2.50 -17.00
N LEU A 107 -0.08 2.15 -16.60
CA LEU A 107 -1.25 2.93 -16.99
C LEU A 107 -1.20 4.34 -16.40
N GLY A 108 -0.87 4.47 -15.10
CA GLY A 108 -0.75 5.76 -14.43
C GLY A 108 0.29 6.68 -15.07
N LYS A 109 1.39 6.11 -15.54
CA LYS A 109 2.41 6.87 -16.29
C LYS A 109 1.97 7.22 -17.72
N LYS A 110 1.18 6.35 -18.35
CA LYS A 110 0.73 6.56 -19.74
C LYS A 110 -0.37 7.61 -19.83
N ILE A 111 -1.31 7.61 -18.91
CA ILE A 111 -2.38 8.60 -18.85
C ILE A 111 -1.92 9.80 -18.03
N ASP A 112 -2.23 11.00 -18.51
CA ASP A 112 -1.86 12.22 -17.81
C ASP A 112 -2.76 12.44 -16.58
N CYS A 113 -2.39 11.79 -15.44
CA CYS A 113 -3.11 11.89 -14.16
C CYS A 113 -2.14 12.11 -13.00
N ASP A 114 -2.64 12.68 -11.90
CA ASP A 114 -1.88 12.88 -10.65
C ASP A 114 -1.98 11.66 -9.76
N ALA A 115 -3.11 10.93 -9.86
CA ALA A 115 -3.31 9.65 -9.20
C ALA A 115 -4.22 8.73 -10.04
N LEU A 116 -3.94 7.43 -10.01
CA LEU A 116 -4.81 6.39 -10.56
C LEU A 116 -5.14 5.41 -9.44
N ILE A 117 -6.42 5.39 -9.07
CA ILE A 117 -6.92 4.66 -7.90
C ILE A 117 -7.94 3.62 -8.34
N PRO A 118 -7.69 2.33 -8.12
CA PRO A 118 -8.69 1.30 -8.33
C PRO A 118 -9.94 1.57 -7.48
N LYS A 119 -11.10 1.35 -8.07
CA LYS A 119 -12.40 1.52 -7.41
C LYS A 119 -13.25 0.28 -7.63
N HIS A 120 -13.53 -0.44 -6.57
CA HIS A 120 -14.58 -1.45 -6.50
C HIS A 120 -15.88 -0.78 -6.03
N GLU A 121 -16.43 -1.17 -4.91
CA GLU A 121 -17.54 -0.43 -4.27
C GLU A 121 -17.04 0.95 -3.78
N PHE A 122 -15.86 0.97 -3.17
CA PHE A 122 -15.16 2.18 -2.72
C PHE A 122 -13.79 2.30 -3.38
N PRO A 123 -13.23 3.53 -3.52
CA PRO A 123 -11.85 3.71 -3.94
C PRO A 123 -10.87 3.06 -2.95
N GLU A 124 -9.79 2.43 -3.49
CA GLU A 124 -8.72 1.87 -2.67
C GLU A 124 -7.42 2.67 -2.85
N PRO A 125 -7.28 3.79 -2.14
CA PRO A 125 -6.15 4.70 -2.33
C PRO A 125 -4.82 4.11 -1.85
N LEU A 126 -4.83 3.03 -1.07
CA LEU A 126 -3.63 2.32 -0.66
C LEU A 126 -3.29 1.12 -1.55
N LEU A 127 -3.83 1.12 -2.76
CA LEU A 127 -3.49 0.25 -3.87
C LEU A 127 -3.54 1.09 -5.15
N GLY A 128 -2.71 2.14 -5.28
CA GLY A 128 -2.83 3.09 -6.36
C GLY A 128 -1.50 3.66 -6.84
N TYR A 129 -1.50 4.20 -8.06
CA TYR A 129 -0.41 5.00 -8.59
C TYR A 129 -0.58 6.46 -8.18
N TYR A 130 0.55 7.09 -7.84
CA TYR A 130 0.67 8.51 -7.53
C TYR A 130 1.85 9.12 -8.27
N SER A 131 1.60 10.28 -8.89
CA SER A 131 2.63 11.14 -9.49
C SER A 131 3.13 12.15 -8.46
N THR A 132 4.38 12.56 -8.58
CA THR A 132 4.98 13.65 -7.79
C THR A 132 4.23 14.97 -7.94
N ARG A 133 3.43 15.15 -8.99
CA ARG A 133 2.54 16.30 -9.17
C ARG A 133 1.46 16.41 -8.08
N ALA A 134 1.15 15.32 -7.39
CA ALA A 134 0.22 15.32 -6.27
C ALA A 134 0.78 15.98 -4.99
N ILE A 135 2.11 16.11 -4.86
CA ILE A 135 2.77 16.62 -3.64
C ILE A 135 2.20 17.96 -3.18
N PRO A 136 2.08 19.02 -4.02
CA PRO A 136 1.62 20.32 -3.54
C PRO A 136 0.20 20.29 -2.94
N GLU A 137 -0.71 19.51 -3.53
CA GLU A 137 -2.09 19.43 -3.03
C GLU A 137 -2.17 18.57 -1.75
N ILE A 138 -1.34 17.54 -1.64
CA ILE A 138 -1.21 16.73 -0.40
C ILE A 138 -0.68 17.63 0.74
N GLU A 139 0.38 18.42 0.49
CA GLU A 139 0.92 19.35 1.48
C GLU A 139 -0.09 20.41 1.91
N LYS A 140 -0.86 20.94 0.96
CA LYS A 140 -1.92 21.89 1.25
C LYS A 140 -2.99 21.28 2.17
N SER A 141 -3.41 20.04 1.88
CA SER A 141 -4.33 19.28 2.72
C SER A 141 -3.78 19.09 4.14
N ILE A 142 -2.51 18.72 4.26
CA ILE A 142 -1.84 18.54 5.55
C ILE A 142 -1.78 19.87 6.32
N LYS A 143 -1.40 20.98 5.67
CA LYS A 143 -1.36 22.32 6.28
C LYS A 143 -2.73 22.77 6.78
N ASN A 144 -3.80 22.37 6.10
CA ASN A 144 -5.18 22.64 6.49
C ASN A 144 -5.70 21.67 7.60
N GLY A 145 -4.89 20.73 8.07
CA GLY A 145 -5.29 19.74 9.08
C GLY A 145 -6.20 18.63 8.55
N GLU A 146 -6.35 18.50 7.24
CA GLU A 146 -7.15 17.46 6.60
C GLU A 146 -6.42 16.12 6.69
N LYS A 147 -7.12 15.08 7.16
CA LYS A 147 -6.52 13.74 7.38
C LYS A 147 -7.00 12.69 6.38
N SER A 148 -8.08 12.98 5.66
CA SER A 148 -8.63 12.05 4.68
C SER A 148 -7.83 12.11 3.39
N ILE A 149 -7.41 10.96 2.88
CA ILE A 149 -6.77 10.83 1.56
C ILE A 149 -7.72 11.30 0.45
N MET A 150 -9.02 11.07 0.62
CA MET A 150 -10.01 11.42 -0.39
C MET A 150 -10.11 12.94 -0.62
N THR A 151 -9.71 13.74 0.36
CA THR A 151 -9.77 15.20 0.24
C THR A 151 -8.83 15.73 -0.86
N PRO A 152 -7.50 15.51 -0.84
CA PRO A 152 -6.65 15.91 -1.94
C PRO A 152 -7.00 15.17 -3.24
N LEU A 153 -7.37 13.89 -3.21
CA LEU A 153 -7.77 13.15 -4.41
C LEU A 153 -8.95 13.79 -5.16
N SER A 154 -9.88 14.42 -4.45
CA SER A 154 -11.00 15.13 -5.08
C SER A 154 -10.61 16.44 -5.80
N ARG A 155 -9.42 16.98 -5.50
CA ARG A 155 -8.88 18.23 -6.08
C ARG A 155 -7.80 17.96 -7.14
N LEU A 156 -7.22 16.76 -7.14
CA LEU A 156 -6.23 16.30 -8.09
C LEU A 156 -6.89 15.77 -9.37
N LYS A 157 -6.13 15.70 -10.45
CA LYS A 157 -6.52 14.94 -11.64
C LYS A 157 -6.46 13.44 -11.34
N THR A 158 -7.43 12.95 -10.55
CA THR A 158 -7.53 11.56 -10.13
C THR A 158 -8.37 10.76 -11.12
N VAL A 159 -7.84 9.62 -11.56
CA VAL A 159 -8.58 8.64 -12.34
C VAL A 159 -8.98 7.49 -11.41
N PHE A 160 -10.28 7.31 -11.23
CA PHE A 160 -10.83 6.14 -10.54
C PHE A 160 -11.04 5.03 -11.56
N TYR A 161 -10.18 4.00 -11.49
CA TYR A 161 -10.18 2.89 -12.44
C TYR A 161 -11.08 1.75 -11.94
N PRO A 162 -12.05 1.27 -12.74
CA PRO A 162 -12.96 0.20 -12.33
C PRO A 162 -12.19 -1.06 -11.96
N ALA A 163 -12.38 -1.59 -10.74
CA ALA A 163 -11.71 -2.80 -10.29
C ALA A 163 -12.10 -4.03 -11.13
N GLU A 164 -13.31 -4.05 -11.70
CA GLU A 164 -13.75 -5.12 -12.60
C GLU A 164 -12.81 -5.31 -13.81
N GLU A 165 -12.24 -4.22 -14.34
CA GLU A 165 -11.27 -4.26 -15.43
C GLU A 165 -9.91 -4.87 -14.99
N LEU A 166 -9.69 -5.01 -13.69
CA LEU A 166 -8.49 -5.62 -13.12
C LEU A 166 -8.60 -7.14 -12.98
N ARG A 167 -9.79 -7.74 -13.20
CA ARG A 167 -9.98 -9.20 -13.14
C ARG A 167 -9.11 -9.97 -14.14
N LYS A 168 -8.67 -9.36 -15.20
CA LYS A 168 -7.70 -9.93 -16.15
C LYS A 168 -6.31 -10.19 -15.51
N PHE A 169 -5.99 -9.51 -14.41
CA PHE A 169 -4.75 -9.68 -13.64
C PHE A 169 -4.99 -10.42 -12.32
N ASP A 170 -6.21 -10.35 -11.80
CA ASP A 170 -6.63 -10.93 -10.53
C ASP A 170 -8.12 -11.29 -10.59
N SER A 171 -8.43 -12.49 -11.07
CA SER A 171 -9.81 -12.94 -11.38
C SER A 171 -10.76 -12.87 -10.18
N SER A 172 -10.25 -13.13 -8.99
CA SER A 172 -11.00 -13.09 -7.72
C SER A 172 -10.97 -11.71 -7.03
N LEU A 173 -10.19 -10.76 -7.55
CA LEU A 173 -9.92 -9.47 -6.91
C LEU A 173 -9.34 -9.62 -5.48
N ILE A 174 -8.62 -10.70 -5.22
CA ILE A 174 -8.04 -10.97 -3.90
C ILE A 174 -7.01 -9.89 -3.49
N SER A 175 -6.47 -9.15 -4.46
CA SER A 175 -5.58 -8.00 -4.21
C SER A 175 -6.23 -6.91 -3.35
N PHE A 176 -7.56 -6.86 -3.29
CA PHE A 176 -8.31 -5.89 -2.48
C PHE A 176 -8.60 -6.37 -1.06
N PHE A 177 -8.14 -7.58 -0.71
CA PHE A 177 -8.32 -8.11 0.63
C PHE A 177 -7.39 -7.40 1.62
N ASN A 178 -7.98 -6.80 2.67
CA ASN A 178 -7.28 -6.08 3.73
C ASN A 178 -7.39 -6.83 5.06
N ILE A 179 -6.29 -6.91 5.83
CA ILE A 179 -6.27 -7.49 7.17
C ILE A 179 -6.43 -6.39 8.22
N ASN A 180 -7.63 -6.27 8.80
CA ASN A 180 -7.97 -5.26 9.80
C ASN A 180 -8.47 -5.85 11.12
N THR A 181 -8.91 -7.10 11.14
CA THR A 181 -9.50 -7.79 12.27
C THR A 181 -8.89 -9.19 12.46
N MET A 182 -9.16 -9.83 13.59
CA MET A 182 -8.79 -11.24 13.83
C MET A 182 -9.52 -12.18 12.87
N GLU A 183 -10.72 -11.83 12.44
CA GLU A 183 -11.46 -12.59 11.44
C GLU A 183 -10.79 -12.54 10.08
N ASP A 184 -10.25 -11.37 9.67
CA ASP A 184 -9.48 -11.26 8.43
C ASP A 184 -8.23 -12.13 8.47
N ILE A 185 -7.58 -12.26 9.63
CA ILE A 185 -6.41 -13.15 9.80
C ILE A 185 -6.81 -14.60 9.56
N ARG A 186 -7.93 -15.07 10.13
CA ARG A 186 -8.44 -16.43 9.90
C ARG A 186 -8.73 -16.69 8.43
N ARG A 187 -9.45 -15.76 7.78
CA ARG A 187 -9.73 -15.84 6.34
C ARG A 187 -8.45 -15.83 5.49
N ALA A 188 -7.45 -15.05 5.88
CA ALA A 188 -6.16 -15.05 5.21
C ALA A 188 -5.46 -16.42 5.31
N GLU A 189 -5.49 -17.07 6.48
CA GLU A 189 -4.94 -18.44 6.67
C GLU A 189 -5.69 -19.48 5.83
N GLU A 190 -7.01 -19.37 5.71
CA GLU A 190 -7.81 -20.24 4.83
C GLU A 190 -7.41 -20.09 3.36
N ILE A 191 -7.22 -18.85 2.89
CA ILE A 191 -6.75 -18.56 1.53
C ILE A 191 -5.37 -19.18 1.30
N CYS A 192 -4.45 -19.06 2.26
CA CYS A 192 -3.12 -19.66 2.18
C CYS A 192 -3.18 -21.17 2.03
N SER A 193 -4.03 -21.81 2.83
CA SER A 193 -4.18 -23.27 2.83
C SER A 193 -4.73 -23.78 1.48
N GLN A 194 -5.69 -23.06 0.89
CA GLN A 194 -6.24 -23.40 -0.43
C GLN A 194 -5.20 -23.27 -1.54
N THR A 195 -4.41 -22.18 -1.53
CA THR A 195 -3.36 -21.97 -2.54
C THR A 195 -2.27 -23.03 -2.48
N LEU A 196 -1.96 -23.56 -1.30
CA LEU A 196 -1.00 -24.68 -1.14
C LEU A 196 -1.55 -26.01 -1.65
N LEU A 197 -2.86 -26.24 -1.57
CA LEU A 197 -3.51 -27.46 -2.08
C LEU A 197 -3.67 -27.45 -3.61
N GLU A 198 -3.89 -26.27 -4.22
CA GLU A 198 -4.01 -26.10 -5.67
C GLU A 198 -2.65 -26.13 -6.41
N GLY A 199 -1.55 -25.97 -5.70
CA GLY A 199 -0.17 -25.97 -6.23
C GLY A 199 0.54 -27.33 -6.16
N GLN A 200 -0.14 -28.40 -5.72
CA GLN A 200 0.34 -29.79 -5.76
C GLN A 200 -0.30 -30.55 -6.94
#